data_1d27e8e84166b62316aa76814e3921db
#
_entry.id   1d27e8e84166b62316aa76814e3921db
#
_cell.length_a   1.000
_cell.length_b   1.000
_cell.length_c   1.000
_cell.angle_alpha   90.00
_cell.angle_beta   90.00
_cell.angle_gamma   90.00
#
_symmetry.space_group_name_H-M   'P 1'
#
loop_
_entity.id
_entity.type
_entity.pdbx_description
1 polymer ?
#
loop_
_entity_poly.entity_id
_entity_poly.type
_entity_poly.pdbx_seq_one_letter_code
_entity_poly.pdbx_strand_id
1 'polypeptide(L)'
;MKKTILLLAACCLILVPAEAKKKQKKQAIEETPVFVLPSAIDSMSYALGLNIGSEVLESFKNIPGGEYNTSSFLKGFETSLKKDSALMTIEFAQEFFQTYMMTAYEKEVQVKKAEGEKFLTENRAKEGVFETESGLQYIIEKEGEGSKPLAIDIVKVNYEGFLLDGTKFDSSLDRGEPIEFPLNQVIPGWTEGVQLMSVGSKYKFFVPYELGYGERGAGQAIPPYATLIFEVELLGINPN
;
A
#
# COMPACT_ATOMS: atom_id res chain seq x y z
N MET A 1 -3.15 -42.55 56.31
CA MET A 1 -2.06 -42.13 57.21
C MET A 1 -1.68 -40.71 56.85
N LYS A 2 -2.01 -39.77 57.75
CA LYS A 2 -1.80 -38.35 57.57
C LYS A 2 -0.34 -37.98 57.88
N LYS A 3 0.33 -37.22 57.03
CA LYS A 3 1.57 -36.52 57.42
C LYS A 3 1.41 -35.03 57.14
N THR A 4 1.21 -34.34 58.25
CA THR A 4 1.26 -32.88 58.41
C THR A 4 2.71 -32.43 58.40
N ILE A 5 3.07 -31.45 57.54
CA ILE A 5 4.35 -30.77 57.58
C ILE A 5 4.09 -29.32 58.05
N LEU A 6 4.62 -29.05 59.22
CA LEU A 6 4.62 -27.76 59.89
C LEU A 6 5.78 -26.93 59.35
N LEU A 7 5.50 -25.72 58.79
CA LEU A 7 6.54 -24.79 58.36
C LEU A 7 6.60 -23.64 59.37
N LEU A 8 7.74 -23.54 60.07
CA LEU A 8 8.07 -22.44 60.98
C LEU A 8 8.29 -21.16 60.21
N ALA A 9 7.57 -20.12 60.61
CA ALA A 9 7.82 -18.75 60.15
C ALA A 9 8.87 -18.09 61.09
N ALA A 10 10.03 -17.79 60.55
CA ALA A 10 11.06 -16.99 61.23
C ALA A 10 10.75 -15.51 61.02
N CYS A 11 10.44 -14.82 62.10
CA CYS A 11 10.21 -13.38 62.20
C CYS A 11 11.57 -12.69 62.24
N CYS A 12 12.01 -12.03 61.16
CA CYS A 12 13.08 -11.04 61.21
C CYS A 12 12.49 -9.65 61.37
N LEU A 13 12.60 -9.11 62.56
CA LEU A 13 12.37 -7.68 62.84
C LEU A 13 13.53 -6.90 62.23
N ILE A 14 13.25 -6.12 61.19
CA ILE A 14 14.12 -5.06 60.71
C ILE A 14 13.54 -3.72 61.22
N LEU A 15 14.25 -3.07 62.11
CA LEU A 15 13.98 -1.69 62.52
C LEU A 15 14.22 -0.77 61.30
N VAL A 16 13.16 -0.08 60.86
CA VAL A 16 13.24 1.02 59.91
C VAL A 16 13.12 2.32 60.64
N PRO A 17 14.05 3.30 60.45
CA PRO A 17 13.96 4.61 61.10
C PRO A 17 12.79 5.42 60.53
N ALA A 18 12.06 6.07 61.42
CA ALA A 18 11.00 7.01 61.10
C ALA A 18 11.61 8.31 60.58
N GLU A 19 11.43 8.57 59.27
CA GLU A 19 11.32 9.94 58.74
C GLU A 19 11.17 9.87 57.21
N ALA A 20 9.93 10.06 56.72
CA ALA A 20 9.56 10.80 55.53
C ALA A 20 8.08 10.51 55.17
N LYS A 21 7.16 11.18 55.81
CA LYS A 21 5.78 11.29 55.31
C LYS A 21 5.76 12.14 54.04
N LYS A 22 6.13 11.57 52.88
CA LYS A 22 5.73 12.10 51.59
C LYS A 22 4.26 11.76 51.36
N LYS A 23 3.43 12.80 51.31
CA LYS A 23 2.05 12.73 50.84
C LYS A 23 2.03 12.10 49.44
N GLN A 24 1.76 10.82 49.33
CA GLN A 24 1.32 10.23 48.09
C GLN A 24 -0.05 10.82 47.77
N LYS A 25 -0.10 11.74 46.80
CA LYS A 25 -1.32 12.07 46.09
C LYS A 25 -1.85 10.77 45.50
N LYS A 26 -2.94 10.24 46.05
CA LYS A 26 -3.75 9.25 45.37
C LYS A 26 -4.13 9.85 43.99
N GLN A 27 -3.48 9.44 42.94
CA GLN A 27 -4.03 9.61 41.61
C GLN A 27 -5.34 8.80 41.61
N ALA A 28 -6.45 9.50 41.55
CA ALA A 28 -7.73 8.89 41.22
C ALA A 28 -7.57 8.27 39.85
N ILE A 29 -7.66 6.95 39.77
CA ILE A 29 -7.84 6.25 38.51
C ILE A 29 -9.23 6.71 38.05
N GLU A 30 -9.29 7.61 37.05
CA GLU A 30 -10.53 7.91 36.36
C GLU A 30 -10.97 6.57 35.72
N GLU A 31 -11.96 5.93 36.33
CA GLU A 31 -12.66 4.80 35.75
C GLU A 31 -13.29 5.32 34.45
N THR A 32 -12.76 4.91 33.32
CA THR A 32 -13.40 5.14 32.02
C THR A 32 -14.81 4.57 32.10
N PRO A 33 -15.87 5.36 31.88
CA PRO A 33 -17.23 4.85 31.98
C PRO A 33 -17.43 3.68 31.05
N VAL A 34 -17.86 2.54 31.58
CA VAL A 34 -18.19 1.36 30.78
C VAL A 34 -19.41 1.74 29.93
N PHE A 35 -19.20 1.85 28.61
CA PHE A 35 -20.28 2.11 27.68
C PHE A 35 -21.16 0.85 27.56
N VAL A 36 -22.46 1.00 27.81
CA VAL A 36 -23.44 -0.10 27.76
C VAL A 36 -24.55 0.24 26.77
N LEU A 37 -25.16 -0.79 26.19
CA LEU A 37 -26.27 -0.68 25.24
C LEU A 37 -27.56 -1.19 25.91
N PRO A 38 -28.27 -0.34 26.65
CA PRO A 38 -29.38 -0.76 27.53
C PRO A 38 -30.66 -1.09 26.77
N SER A 39 -30.80 -0.68 25.50
CA SER A 39 -31.99 -0.91 24.67
C SER A 39 -31.64 -1.41 23.27
N ALA A 40 -32.64 -1.94 22.57
CA ALA A 40 -32.53 -2.31 21.16
C ALA A 40 -32.25 -1.07 20.27
N ILE A 41 -32.75 0.10 20.64
CA ILE A 41 -32.47 1.37 19.93
C ILE A 41 -31.00 1.74 20.08
N ASP A 42 -30.43 1.60 21.28
CA ASP A 42 -29.01 1.89 21.51
C ASP A 42 -28.13 0.93 20.73
N SER A 43 -28.50 -0.36 20.75
CA SER A 43 -27.78 -1.40 19.99
C SER A 43 -27.84 -1.14 18.47
N MET A 44 -29.01 -0.79 17.93
CA MET A 44 -29.18 -0.43 16.52
C MET A 44 -28.36 0.82 16.16
N SER A 45 -28.42 1.86 16.99
CA SER A 45 -27.68 3.10 16.75
C SER A 45 -26.16 2.88 16.76
N TYR A 46 -25.68 2.06 17.71
CA TYR A 46 -24.26 1.69 17.79
C TYR A 46 -23.83 0.88 16.57
N ALA A 47 -24.63 -0.10 16.15
CA ALA A 47 -24.36 -0.90 14.95
C ALA A 47 -24.32 -0.04 13.68
N LEU A 48 -25.21 0.94 13.54
CA LEU A 48 -25.19 1.91 12.45
C LEU A 48 -23.87 2.72 12.48
N GLY A 49 -23.47 3.18 13.66
CA GLY A 49 -22.21 3.92 13.84
C GLY A 49 -20.99 3.09 13.43
N LEU A 50 -20.95 1.79 13.77
CA LEU A 50 -19.88 0.89 13.34
C LEU A 50 -19.83 0.71 11.83
N ASN A 51 -20.99 0.53 11.19
CA ASN A 51 -21.07 0.38 9.73
C ASN A 51 -20.56 1.64 9.03
N ILE A 52 -21.04 2.82 9.39
CA ILE A 52 -20.59 4.09 8.82
C ILE A 52 -19.09 4.30 9.11
N GLY A 53 -18.63 4.00 10.31
CA GLY A 53 -17.22 4.13 10.68
C GLY A 53 -16.31 3.23 9.85
N SER A 54 -16.76 2.03 9.50
CA SER A 54 -16.05 1.10 8.61
C SER A 54 -15.92 1.66 7.20
N GLU A 55 -17.01 2.19 6.63
CA GLU A 55 -17.01 2.81 5.29
C GLU A 55 -16.12 4.07 5.24
N VAL A 56 -16.14 4.88 6.28
CA VAL A 56 -15.30 6.07 6.41
C VAL A 56 -13.82 5.67 6.49
N LEU A 57 -13.49 4.62 7.24
CA LEU A 57 -12.12 4.12 7.33
C LEU A 57 -11.58 3.67 5.97
N GLU A 58 -12.41 2.99 5.17
CA GLU A 58 -12.04 2.65 3.79
C GLU A 58 -11.85 3.90 2.92
N SER A 59 -12.71 4.91 3.09
CA SER A 59 -12.59 6.18 2.36
C SER A 59 -11.30 6.93 2.70
N PHE A 60 -10.81 6.83 3.93
CA PHE A 60 -9.55 7.46 4.34
C PHE A 60 -8.33 6.88 3.65
N LYS A 61 -8.38 5.63 3.21
CA LYS A 61 -7.30 5.02 2.42
C LYS A 61 -7.11 5.69 1.05
N ASN A 62 -8.14 6.38 0.56
CA ASN A 62 -8.11 7.10 -0.70
C ASN A 62 -7.64 8.56 -0.56
N ILE A 63 -7.31 9.02 0.65
CA ILE A 63 -6.72 10.34 0.86
C ILE A 63 -5.26 10.29 0.41
N PRO A 64 -4.84 11.14 -0.55
CA PRO A 64 -3.45 11.21 -0.98
C PRO A 64 -2.51 11.47 0.21
N GLY A 65 -1.44 10.66 0.31
CA GLY A 65 -0.54 10.68 1.46
C GLY A 65 -1.04 9.95 2.71
N GLY A 66 -2.31 9.49 2.75
CA GLY A 66 -2.87 8.65 3.81
C GLY A 66 -3.01 9.32 5.19
N GLU A 67 -2.72 10.62 5.30
CA GLU A 67 -2.75 11.33 6.59
C GLU A 67 -4.14 11.93 6.87
N TYR A 68 -4.68 11.63 8.06
CA TYR A 68 -5.91 12.23 8.57
C TYR A 68 -5.89 12.30 10.10
N ASN A 69 -6.68 13.20 10.65
CA ASN A 69 -6.82 13.36 12.09
C ASN A 69 -8.19 12.85 12.56
N THR A 70 -8.21 11.68 13.19
CA THR A 70 -9.43 11.03 13.68
C THR A 70 -10.21 11.92 14.63
N SER A 71 -9.54 12.63 15.55
CA SER A 71 -10.21 13.49 16.55
C SER A 71 -10.91 14.67 15.89
N SER A 72 -10.28 15.31 14.91
CA SER A 72 -10.88 16.39 14.14
C SER A 72 -12.05 15.91 13.30
N PHE A 73 -11.91 14.75 12.66
CA PHE A 73 -12.99 14.11 11.91
C PHE A 73 -14.20 13.83 12.82
N LEU A 74 -14.00 13.15 13.96
CA LEU A 74 -15.08 12.83 14.88
C LEU A 74 -15.74 14.09 15.43
N LYS A 75 -14.98 15.16 15.69
CA LYS A 75 -15.56 16.43 16.15
C LYS A 75 -16.44 17.08 15.07
N GLY A 76 -15.99 17.10 13.82
CA GLY A 76 -16.81 17.61 12.71
C GLY A 76 -18.08 16.78 12.49
N PHE A 77 -17.98 15.46 12.55
CA PHE A 77 -19.08 14.53 12.43
C PHE A 77 -20.12 14.71 13.54
N GLU A 78 -19.66 14.76 14.81
CA GLU A 78 -20.51 15.02 15.96
C GLU A 78 -21.24 16.36 15.84
N THR A 79 -20.49 17.43 15.49
CA THR A 79 -21.05 18.78 15.31
C THR A 79 -22.17 18.79 14.27
N SER A 80 -21.98 18.09 13.15
CA SER A 80 -22.99 17.96 12.09
C SER A 80 -24.23 17.21 12.56
N LEU A 81 -24.07 16.08 13.26
CA LEU A 81 -25.20 15.28 13.78
C LEU A 81 -26.02 16.02 14.83
N LYS A 82 -25.36 16.76 15.71
CA LYS A 82 -26.02 17.53 16.79
C LYS A 82 -26.56 18.87 16.32
N LYS A 83 -26.24 19.28 15.08
CA LYS A 83 -26.56 20.61 14.55
C LYS A 83 -26.01 21.74 15.43
N ASP A 84 -24.84 21.49 16.04
CA ASP A 84 -24.14 22.48 16.85
C ASP A 84 -23.50 23.55 15.94
N SER A 85 -23.05 24.64 16.58
CA SER A 85 -22.28 25.68 15.87
C SER A 85 -20.97 25.11 15.36
N ALA A 86 -20.81 25.08 14.04
CA ALA A 86 -19.62 24.58 13.36
C ALA A 86 -18.52 25.67 13.27
N LEU A 87 -17.25 25.24 13.22
CA LEU A 87 -16.11 26.15 13.05
C LEU A 87 -15.99 26.70 11.64
N MET A 88 -16.66 26.09 10.66
CA MET A 88 -16.73 26.53 9.26
C MET A 88 -18.09 26.17 8.69
N THR A 89 -18.53 26.85 7.62
CA THR A 89 -19.76 26.49 6.92
C THR A 89 -19.56 25.21 6.11
N ILE A 90 -20.68 24.56 5.73
CA ILE A 90 -20.63 23.33 4.92
C ILE A 90 -20.04 23.63 3.53
N GLU A 91 -20.39 24.77 2.94
CA GLU A 91 -19.90 25.19 1.64
C GLU A 91 -18.38 25.39 1.67
N PHE A 92 -17.86 26.08 2.69
CA PHE A 92 -16.42 26.23 2.87
C PHE A 92 -15.72 24.90 3.14
N ALA A 93 -16.32 24.02 3.94
CA ALA A 93 -15.76 22.70 4.22
C ALA A 93 -15.63 21.86 2.93
N GLN A 94 -16.64 21.92 2.04
CA GLN A 94 -16.62 21.22 0.75
C GLN A 94 -15.52 21.77 -0.18
N GLU A 95 -15.44 23.10 -0.33
CA GLU A 95 -14.42 23.75 -1.16
C GLU A 95 -13.01 23.45 -0.62
N PHE A 96 -12.82 23.59 0.68
CA PHE A 96 -11.55 23.29 1.33
C PHE A 96 -11.12 21.84 1.12
N PHE A 97 -12.05 20.89 1.32
CA PHE A 97 -11.77 19.46 1.13
C PHE A 97 -11.37 19.14 -0.32
N GLN A 98 -12.10 19.67 -1.30
CA GLN A 98 -11.78 19.47 -2.72
C GLN A 98 -10.40 20.04 -3.07
N THR A 99 -10.12 21.29 -2.63
CA THR A 99 -8.83 21.93 -2.87
C THR A 99 -7.68 21.18 -2.21
N TYR A 100 -7.87 20.72 -0.97
CA TYR A 100 -6.90 19.92 -0.26
C TYR A 100 -6.59 18.60 -1.00
N MET A 101 -7.63 17.87 -1.40
CA MET A 101 -7.48 16.60 -2.12
C MET A 101 -6.75 16.78 -3.44
N MET A 102 -7.08 17.84 -4.22
CA MET A 102 -6.41 18.13 -5.48
C MET A 102 -4.92 18.43 -5.26
N THR A 103 -4.62 19.32 -4.31
CA THR A 103 -3.22 19.72 -4.01
C THR A 103 -2.41 18.52 -3.48
N ALA A 104 -3.01 17.70 -2.61
CA ALA A 104 -2.35 16.50 -2.09
C ALA A 104 -2.08 15.47 -3.19
N TYR A 105 -3.04 15.27 -4.10
CA TYR A 105 -2.87 14.41 -5.26
C TYR A 105 -1.76 14.91 -6.19
N GLU A 106 -1.75 16.21 -6.53
CA GLU A 106 -0.69 16.80 -7.35
C GLU A 106 0.70 16.59 -6.72
N LYS A 107 0.80 16.78 -5.40
CA LYS A 107 2.05 16.53 -4.68
C LYS A 107 2.48 15.06 -4.76
N GLU A 108 1.54 14.12 -4.58
CA GLU A 108 1.82 12.69 -4.68
C GLU A 108 2.31 12.32 -6.09
N VAL A 109 1.67 12.85 -7.14
CA VAL A 109 2.09 12.69 -8.54
C VAL A 109 3.53 13.16 -8.75
N GLN A 110 3.89 14.34 -8.24
CA GLN A 110 5.26 14.86 -8.37
C GLN A 110 6.27 13.98 -7.65
N VAL A 111 5.93 13.47 -6.47
CA VAL A 111 6.79 12.53 -5.73
C VAL A 111 6.99 11.26 -6.54
N LYS A 112 5.92 10.65 -7.07
CA LYS A 112 6.00 9.41 -7.86
C LYS A 112 6.82 9.57 -9.14
N LYS A 113 6.62 10.68 -9.86
CA LYS A 113 7.44 11.00 -11.04
C LYS A 113 8.92 11.12 -10.67
N ALA A 114 9.23 11.91 -9.65
CA ALA A 114 10.61 12.11 -9.22
C ALA A 114 11.29 10.82 -8.73
N GLU A 115 10.56 9.96 -8.02
CA GLU A 115 11.04 8.62 -7.61
C GLU A 115 11.37 7.75 -8.83
N GLY A 116 10.47 7.71 -9.82
CA GLY A 116 10.68 6.95 -11.06
C GLY A 116 11.86 7.46 -11.87
N GLU A 117 11.94 8.77 -12.12
CA GLU A 117 13.03 9.42 -12.85
C GLU A 117 14.39 9.20 -12.16
N LYS A 118 14.43 9.36 -10.85
CA LYS A 118 15.63 9.10 -10.05
C LYS A 118 16.06 7.64 -10.19
N PHE A 119 15.12 6.70 -9.99
CA PHE A 119 15.40 5.28 -10.12
C PHE A 119 15.97 4.93 -11.49
N LEU A 120 15.32 5.35 -12.58
CA LEU A 120 15.74 5.06 -13.95
C LEU A 120 17.09 5.70 -14.26
N THR A 121 17.36 6.92 -13.77
CA THR A 121 18.65 7.59 -13.93
C THR A 121 19.79 6.84 -13.24
N GLU A 122 19.56 6.38 -12.01
CA GLU A 122 20.54 5.60 -11.26
C GLU A 122 20.70 4.19 -11.86
N ASN A 123 19.62 3.60 -12.37
CA ASN A 123 19.62 2.25 -12.91
C ASN A 123 20.38 2.15 -14.23
N ARG A 124 20.25 3.14 -15.14
CA ARG A 124 20.98 3.16 -16.42
C ARG A 124 22.50 3.18 -16.25
N ALA A 125 23.01 3.68 -15.11
CA ALA A 125 24.43 3.72 -14.82
C ALA A 125 24.99 2.38 -14.31
N LYS A 126 24.14 1.38 -14.05
CA LYS A 126 24.55 0.08 -13.55
C LYS A 126 25.08 -0.78 -14.69
N GLU A 127 26.09 -1.59 -14.39
CA GLU A 127 26.61 -2.57 -15.32
C GLU A 127 25.54 -3.59 -15.73
N GLY A 128 25.47 -3.92 -17.01
CA GLY A 128 24.50 -4.87 -17.56
C GLY A 128 23.11 -4.31 -17.82
N VAL A 129 22.85 -3.04 -17.54
CA VAL A 129 21.60 -2.36 -17.90
C VAL A 129 21.73 -1.77 -19.31
N PHE A 130 20.77 -2.09 -20.16
CA PHE A 130 20.59 -1.51 -21.49
C PHE A 130 19.39 -0.55 -21.47
N GLU A 131 19.39 0.45 -22.34
CA GLU A 131 18.29 1.39 -22.50
C GLU A 131 17.97 1.58 -23.98
N THR A 132 16.70 1.59 -24.32
CA THR A 132 16.21 1.87 -25.69
C THR A 132 15.96 3.36 -25.88
N GLU A 133 15.69 3.78 -27.12
CA GLU A 133 15.37 5.18 -27.44
C GLU A 133 14.10 5.70 -26.75
N SER A 134 13.16 4.80 -26.44
CA SER A 134 11.91 5.13 -25.70
C SER A 134 12.13 5.33 -24.20
N GLY A 135 13.31 4.96 -23.67
CA GLY A 135 13.62 4.98 -22.25
C GLY A 135 13.27 3.66 -21.51
N LEU A 136 12.86 2.61 -22.24
CA LEU A 136 12.73 1.29 -21.65
C LEU A 136 14.12 0.78 -21.26
N GLN A 137 14.30 0.38 -20.00
CA GLN A 137 15.54 -0.24 -19.55
C GLN A 137 15.35 -1.74 -19.34
N TYR A 138 16.41 -2.51 -19.56
CA TYR A 138 16.37 -3.95 -19.37
C TYR A 138 17.72 -4.54 -18.99
N ILE A 139 17.65 -5.71 -18.35
CA ILE A 139 18.79 -6.60 -18.07
C ILE A 139 18.48 -7.94 -18.69
N ILE A 140 19.48 -8.55 -19.31
CA ILE A 140 19.41 -9.91 -19.84
C ILE A 140 19.88 -10.86 -18.72
N GLU A 141 18.93 -11.54 -18.06
CA GLU A 141 19.26 -12.50 -17.00
C GLU A 141 19.67 -13.85 -17.58
N LYS A 142 19.05 -14.22 -18.72
CA LYS A 142 19.35 -15.44 -19.48
C LYS A 142 19.12 -15.18 -20.95
N GLU A 143 20.09 -15.50 -21.78
CA GLU A 143 19.89 -15.50 -23.23
C GLU A 143 19.11 -16.72 -23.69
N GLY A 144 18.28 -16.54 -24.74
CA GLY A 144 17.57 -17.59 -25.45
C GLY A 144 18.18 -17.80 -26.83
N GLU A 145 17.99 -18.99 -27.38
CA GLU A 145 18.51 -19.36 -28.69
C GLU A 145 17.44 -19.37 -29.79
N GLY A 146 16.15 -19.17 -29.41
CA GLY A 146 15.03 -19.20 -30.36
C GLY A 146 14.87 -17.89 -31.14
N SER A 147 13.80 -17.84 -31.95
CA SER A 147 13.42 -16.65 -32.72
C SER A 147 12.93 -15.52 -31.79
N LYS A 148 12.95 -14.29 -32.33
CA LYS A 148 12.35 -13.11 -31.67
C LYS A 148 10.95 -12.88 -32.23
N PRO A 149 9.97 -12.48 -31.38
CA PRO A 149 8.62 -12.18 -31.83
C PRO A 149 8.54 -10.85 -32.55
N LEU A 150 7.53 -10.76 -33.42
CA LEU A 150 7.06 -9.52 -34.03
C LEU A 150 5.89 -8.97 -33.17
N ALA A 151 5.60 -7.68 -33.31
CA ALA A 151 4.50 -7.04 -32.56
C ALA A 151 3.12 -7.71 -32.78
N ILE A 152 2.91 -8.34 -33.90
CA ILE A 152 1.63 -9.01 -34.27
C ILE A 152 1.52 -10.45 -33.77
N ASP A 153 2.60 -11.00 -33.23
CA ASP A 153 2.62 -12.39 -32.75
C ASP A 153 1.90 -12.56 -31.43
N ILE A 154 1.41 -13.79 -31.22
CA ILE A 154 0.98 -14.23 -29.87
C ILE A 154 2.22 -14.77 -29.18
N VAL A 155 2.46 -14.30 -27.97
CA VAL A 155 3.59 -14.75 -27.14
C VAL A 155 3.08 -15.52 -25.94
N LYS A 156 3.86 -16.52 -25.52
CA LYS A 156 3.66 -17.28 -24.29
C LYS A 156 4.78 -16.93 -23.33
N VAL A 157 4.44 -16.44 -22.15
CA VAL A 157 5.42 -15.98 -21.16
C VAL A 157 5.08 -16.45 -19.75
N ASN A 158 6.13 -16.58 -18.92
CA ASN A 158 6.03 -16.42 -17.48
C ASN A 158 6.47 -15.01 -17.11
N TYR A 159 5.85 -14.44 -16.09
CA TYR A 159 6.25 -13.13 -15.60
C TYR A 159 5.88 -12.89 -14.15
N GLU A 160 6.58 -11.93 -13.55
CA GLU A 160 6.24 -11.29 -12.30
C GLU A 160 6.37 -9.77 -12.45
N GLY A 161 5.39 -9.03 -11.94
CA GLY A 161 5.36 -7.57 -11.98
C GLY A 161 5.43 -6.95 -10.59
N PHE A 162 6.31 -5.95 -10.43
CA PHE A 162 6.59 -5.28 -9.16
C PHE A 162 6.56 -3.76 -9.30
N LEU A 163 6.15 -3.09 -8.24
CA LEU A 163 6.40 -1.67 -8.02
C LEU A 163 7.85 -1.43 -7.57
N LEU A 164 8.29 -0.17 -7.53
CA LEU A 164 9.65 0.18 -7.08
C LEU A 164 9.93 -0.16 -5.61
N ASP A 165 8.89 -0.20 -4.77
CA ASP A 165 8.98 -0.59 -3.36
C ASP A 165 9.05 -2.11 -3.15
N GLY A 166 9.01 -2.89 -4.24
CA GLY A 166 9.04 -4.36 -4.22
C GLY A 166 7.66 -5.01 -4.05
N THR A 167 6.59 -4.23 -3.97
CA THR A 167 5.22 -4.78 -3.94
C THR A 167 4.92 -5.51 -5.25
N LYS A 168 4.67 -6.81 -5.18
CA LYS A 168 4.25 -7.60 -6.33
C LYS A 168 2.77 -7.33 -6.61
N PHE A 169 2.46 -6.89 -7.84
CA PHE A 169 1.08 -6.58 -8.22
C PHE A 169 0.46 -7.63 -9.15
N ASP A 170 1.29 -8.41 -9.86
CA ASP A 170 0.81 -9.48 -10.73
C ASP A 170 1.89 -10.55 -10.96
N SER A 171 1.48 -11.82 -11.19
CA SER A 171 2.38 -12.94 -11.43
C SER A 171 1.66 -14.09 -12.12
N SER A 172 2.20 -14.57 -13.24
CA SER A 172 1.76 -15.82 -13.86
C SER A 172 2.19 -17.03 -13.03
N LEU A 173 3.32 -16.93 -12.35
CA LEU A 173 3.86 -18.01 -11.51
C LEU A 173 2.94 -18.28 -10.31
N ASP A 174 2.38 -17.23 -9.69
CA ASP A 174 1.43 -17.38 -8.59
C ASP A 174 0.10 -17.99 -9.04
N ARG A 175 -0.27 -17.84 -10.33
CA ARG A 175 -1.43 -18.51 -10.93
C ARG A 175 -1.14 -19.96 -11.33
N GLY A 176 0.15 -20.35 -11.38
CA GLY A 176 0.60 -21.72 -11.66
C GLY A 176 0.68 -22.06 -13.14
N GLU A 177 0.43 -21.11 -14.05
CA GLU A 177 0.47 -21.33 -15.51
C GLU A 177 0.97 -20.10 -16.27
N PRO A 178 1.72 -20.30 -17.38
CA PRO A 178 2.09 -19.24 -18.30
C PRO A 178 0.86 -18.60 -18.94
N ILE A 179 0.98 -17.35 -19.36
CA ILE A 179 -0.08 -16.66 -20.10
C ILE A 179 0.28 -16.49 -21.58
N GLU A 180 -0.76 -16.39 -22.41
CA GLU A 180 -0.64 -16.15 -23.84
C GLU A 180 -1.45 -14.90 -24.22
N PHE A 181 -0.86 -14.02 -25.04
CA PHE A 181 -1.55 -12.81 -25.51
C PHE A 181 -0.92 -12.28 -26.80
N PRO A 182 -1.70 -11.56 -27.62
CA PRO A 182 -1.17 -10.77 -28.74
C PRO A 182 -0.27 -9.65 -28.22
N LEU A 183 0.98 -9.59 -28.72
CA LEU A 183 1.99 -8.66 -28.19
C LEU A 183 1.63 -7.18 -28.43
N ASN A 184 0.78 -6.87 -29.38
CA ASN A 184 0.27 -5.53 -29.65
C ASN A 184 -0.94 -5.11 -28.80
N GLN A 185 -1.37 -5.94 -27.84
CA GLN A 185 -2.50 -5.66 -26.94
C GLN A 185 -2.11 -5.47 -25.47
N VAL A 186 -0.84 -5.25 -25.23
CA VAL A 186 -0.27 -5.01 -23.89
C VAL A 186 0.31 -3.61 -23.79
N ILE A 187 0.87 -3.26 -22.63
CA ILE A 187 1.52 -1.95 -22.42
C ILE A 187 2.68 -1.75 -23.42
N PRO A 188 2.94 -0.50 -23.85
CA PRO A 188 3.99 -0.23 -24.86
C PRO A 188 5.36 -0.80 -24.49
N GLY A 189 5.76 -0.73 -23.22
CA GLY A 189 7.03 -1.30 -22.76
C GLY A 189 7.13 -2.82 -22.96
N TRP A 190 6.03 -3.54 -22.87
CA TRP A 190 6.01 -4.98 -23.18
C TRP A 190 6.02 -5.24 -24.69
N THR A 191 5.22 -4.48 -25.46
CA THR A 191 5.23 -4.58 -26.91
C THR A 191 6.64 -4.34 -27.47
N GLU A 192 7.37 -3.38 -26.93
CA GLU A 192 8.75 -3.10 -27.32
C GLU A 192 9.73 -4.15 -26.77
N GLY A 193 9.70 -4.36 -25.45
CA GLY A 193 10.71 -5.15 -24.73
C GLY A 193 10.71 -6.63 -25.12
N VAL A 194 9.53 -7.25 -25.27
CA VAL A 194 9.44 -8.67 -25.60
C VAL A 194 9.94 -8.94 -27.05
N GLN A 195 9.85 -7.98 -27.96
CA GLN A 195 10.47 -8.11 -29.30
C GLN A 195 12.01 -8.16 -29.27
N LEU A 196 12.63 -7.70 -28.18
CA LEU A 196 14.08 -7.82 -27.99
C LEU A 196 14.49 -9.22 -27.54
N MET A 197 13.55 -10.00 -26.98
CA MET A 197 13.80 -11.32 -26.39
C MET A 197 13.82 -12.42 -27.46
N SER A 198 14.71 -13.39 -27.30
CA SER A 198 14.65 -14.66 -28.03
C SER A 198 13.88 -15.70 -27.21
N VAL A 199 13.16 -16.62 -27.83
CA VAL A 199 12.50 -17.74 -27.12
C VAL A 199 13.52 -18.48 -26.26
N GLY A 200 13.18 -18.73 -25.00
CA GLY A 200 14.03 -19.33 -23.97
C GLY A 200 14.84 -18.33 -23.14
N SER A 201 14.74 -17.03 -23.44
CA SER A 201 15.40 -15.99 -22.66
C SER A 201 14.59 -15.55 -21.44
N LYS A 202 15.29 -14.97 -20.43
CA LYS A 202 14.70 -14.28 -19.29
C LYS A 202 15.29 -12.88 -19.18
N TYR A 203 14.43 -11.88 -19.21
CA TYR A 203 14.80 -10.47 -19.12
C TYR A 203 14.11 -9.84 -17.92
N LYS A 204 14.77 -8.82 -17.38
CA LYS A 204 14.20 -7.92 -16.38
C LYS A 204 14.04 -6.55 -16.99
N PHE A 205 12.80 -6.10 -17.09
CA PHE A 205 12.44 -4.79 -17.65
C PHE A 205 12.18 -3.79 -16.54
N PHE A 206 12.62 -2.54 -16.75
CA PHE A 206 12.27 -1.38 -15.95
C PHE A 206 11.51 -0.42 -16.86
N VAL A 207 10.22 -0.32 -16.64
CA VAL A 207 9.28 0.32 -17.56
C VAL A 207 8.90 1.68 -16.99
N PRO A 208 9.31 2.80 -17.63
CA PRO A 208 8.83 4.12 -17.23
C PRO A 208 7.30 4.19 -17.35
N TYR A 209 6.67 5.05 -16.57
CA TYR A 209 5.20 5.09 -16.51
C TYR A 209 4.56 5.38 -17.88
N GLU A 210 5.22 6.13 -18.76
CA GLU A 210 4.77 6.44 -20.12
C GLU A 210 4.63 5.18 -20.99
N LEU A 211 5.47 4.20 -20.75
CA LEU A 211 5.45 2.89 -21.43
C LEU A 211 4.66 1.83 -20.67
N GLY A 212 4.16 2.20 -19.48
CA GLY A 212 3.36 1.36 -18.59
C GLY A 212 1.87 1.73 -18.63
N TYR A 213 1.31 2.00 -17.45
CA TYR A 213 -0.10 2.35 -17.29
C TYR A 213 -0.35 3.88 -17.20
N GLY A 214 0.66 4.69 -17.46
CA GLY A 214 0.55 6.13 -17.60
C GLY A 214 0.07 6.86 -16.37
N GLU A 215 -0.65 7.95 -16.62
CA GLU A 215 -1.17 8.87 -15.58
C GLU A 215 -2.31 8.29 -14.75
N ARG A 216 -2.95 7.22 -15.22
CA ARG A 216 -4.13 6.63 -14.56
C ARG A 216 -3.79 5.46 -13.65
N GLY A 217 -2.64 4.81 -13.88
CA GLY A 217 -2.35 3.54 -13.24
C GLY A 217 -3.32 2.43 -13.68
N ALA A 218 -3.45 1.35 -12.88
CA ALA A 218 -4.37 0.25 -13.14
C ALA A 218 -4.97 -0.30 -11.86
N GLY A 219 -6.29 -0.17 -11.72
CA GLY A 219 -7.04 -0.64 -10.56
C GLY A 219 -6.52 -0.03 -9.24
N GLN A 220 -6.50 -0.86 -8.20
CA GLN A 220 -5.92 -0.48 -6.90
C GLN A 220 -4.45 -0.92 -6.74
N ALA A 221 -3.97 -1.77 -7.66
CA ALA A 221 -2.67 -2.41 -7.54
C ALA A 221 -1.53 -1.57 -8.13
N ILE A 222 -1.79 -0.78 -9.16
CA ILE A 222 -0.78 0.03 -9.85
C ILE A 222 -1.18 1.50 -9.76
N PRO A 223 -0.50 2.28 -8.90
CA PRO A 223 -0.81 3.70 -8.75
C PRO A 223 -0.50 4.50 -10.02
N PRO A 224 -1.09 5.70 -10.16
CA PRO A 224 -0.73 6.66 -11.19
C PRO A 224 0.78 6.94 -11.24
N TYR A 225 1.32 7.11 -12.45
CA TYR A 225 2.73 7.44 -12.70
C TYR A 225 3.74 6.43 -12.16
N ALA A 226 3.35 5.18 -11.93
CA ALA A 226 4.24 4.16 -11.40
C ALA A 226 5.25 3.70 -12.46
N THR A 227 6.53 3.73 -12.13
CA THR A 227 7.58 2.97 -12.81
C THR A 227 7.46 1.52 -12.38
N LEU A 228 7.49 0.60 -13.35
CA LEU A 228 7.23 -0.82 -13.13
C LEU A 228 8.49 -1.66 -13.36
N ILE A 229 8.59 -2.75 -12.64
CA ILE A 229 9.62 -3.76 -12.84
C ILE A 229 8.93 -5.06 -13.25
N PHE A 230 9.37 -5.67 -14.34
CA PHE A 230 8.89 -6.98 -14.75
C PHE A 230 10.06 -7.95 -14.95
N GLU A 231 9.93 -9.13 -14.39
CA GLU A 231 10.76 -10.28 -14.77
C GLU A 231 9.95 -11.11 -15.75
N VAL A 232 10.46 -11.31 -16.95
CA VAL A 232 9.75 -11.97 -18.05
C VAL A 232 10.59 -13.10 -18.64
N GLU A 233 10.02 -14.29 -18.75
CA GLU A 233 10.60 -15.42 -19.48
C GLU A 233 9.74 -15.70 -20.71
N LEU A 234 10.35 -15.62 -21.91
CA LEU A 234 9.67 -15.90 -23.18
C LEU A 234 9.74 -17.40 -23.49
N LEU A 235 8.60 -18.07 -23.41
CA LEU A 235 8.49 -19.52 -23.59
C LEU A 235 8.18 -19.93 -25.03
N GLY A 236 7.47 -19.09 -25.80
CA GLY A 236 7.07 -19.44 -27.15
C GLY A 236 6.45 -18.28 -27.94
N ILE A 237 6.38 -18.46 -29.24
CA ILE A 237 5.75 -17.54 -30.19
C ILE A 237 4.72 -18.34 -30.97
N ASN A 238 3.51 -17.79 -31.13
CA ASN A 238 2.39 -18.40 -31.85
C ASN A 238 2.18 -19.89 -31.46
N PRO A 239 2.06 -20.16 -30.12
CA PRO A 239 1.90 -21.53 -29.66
C PRO A 239 0.59 -22.12 -30.19
N ASN A 240 0.66 -23.38 -30.66
CA ASN A 240 -0.49 -24.15 -31.19
C ASN A 240 -1.40 -24.61 -30.04
#